data_f52061057f7cd75262f31ff1e918b44c
#
_entry.id   f52061057f7cd75262f31ff1e918b44c
#
_cell.length_a   1.000
_cell.length_b   1.000
_cell.length_c   1.000
_cell.angle_alpha   90.00
_cell.angle_beta   90.00
_cell.angle_gamma   90.00
#
_symmetry.space_group_name_H-M   'P 1'
#
loop_
_entity.id
_entity.type
_entity.pdbx_description
1 polymer ?
#
loop_
_entity_poly.entity_id
_entity_poly.type
_entity_poly.pdbx_seq_one_letter_code
_entity_poly.pdbx_strand_id
1 'polypeptide(L)'
;MDTKKHLLSVVRCQSSVATDDRSEGRRTTDHGRRTAFTLVELLVVITIIGILASLITVAAMGALKNARRTEVKAEVGQIDGGFNEVKNKLNAFPPNCQTDGTTGPIVEATVLADLKRFMKTAFPRHQEPDNVIAALVGLRADGTPIAAGQPMAGGMSAGEALVFWLGGFSQDPKYPISGEGGPSYAYGTAPDPRTVDPIESRKWIFPCKVDRLGPRAADGYFDQTTRPRYFAYTAPNGQKRRINFWQYMPRRSEQPYVYFDTSRYAPAAATDPPAATALTGLSGDTSTPVNIFAFKKNGPNGSREYINPDKFQVLHCGINDKWDFDTFSKRVSAAGIDYPSNALLYPDGPFVGDMAELIPNFTTETKLEDATK
;
A
#
# COMPACT_ATOMS: atom_id res chain seq x y z
N MET A 1 -45.79 29.41 -8.40
CA MET A 1 -45.63 29.77 -9.81
C MET A 1 -44.22 29.33 -10.21
N ASP A 2 -43.95 28.28 -10.93
CA ASP A 2 -44.65 27.52 -11.95
C ASP A 2 -44.18 26.05 -11.91
N THR A 3 -45.18 25.20 -12.03
CA THR A 3 -45.05 23.75 -12.12
C THR A 3 -44.69 23.36 -13.56
N LYS A 4 -43.73 22.47 -13.78
CA LYS A 4 -43.59 21.70 -15.01
C LYS A 4 -43.58 20.21 -14.74
N LYS A 5 -44.71 19.61 -15.00
CA LYS A 5 -44.96 18.17 -15.14
C LYS A 5 -44.29 17.67 -16.43
N HIS A 6 -43.56 16.57 -16.38
CA HIS A 6 -43.25 15.81 -17.58
C HIS A 6 -44.05 14.50 -17.61
N LEU A 7 -44.79 14.36 -18.70
CA LEU A 7 -45.72 13.29 -19.03
C LEU A 7 -44.97 11.97 -19.32
N LEU A 8 -45.52 10.91 -18.76
CA LEU A 8 -45.33 9.53 -19.20
C LEU A 8 -46.13 9.29 -20.48
N SER A 9 -45.50 8.90 -21.59
CA SER A 9 -46.16 8.40 -22.80
C SER A 9 -46.34 6.88 -22.68
N VAL A 10 -47.62 6.51 -22.55
CA VAL A 10 -48.08 5.12 -22.64
C VAL A 10 -48.28 4.79 -24.13
N VAL A 11 -47.49 3.87 -24.64
CA VAL A 11 -47.72 3.30 -25.99
C VAL A 11 -48.81 2.24 -25.90
N ARG A 12 -49.94 2.54 -26.50
CA ARG A 12 -51.12 1.69 -26.60
C ARG A 12 -51.04 0.89 -27.89
N CYS A 13 -50.84 -0.42 -27.81
CA CYS A 13 -51.07 -1.30 -28.97
C CYS A 13 -52.54 -1.40 -29.29
N GLN A 14 -52.93 -0.96 -30.47
CA GLN A 14 -54.24 -1.23 -31.03
C GLN A 14 -54.23 -2.58 -31.76
N SER A 15 -55.12 -3.46 -31.37
CA SER A 15 -55.48 -4.68 -32.08
C SER A 15 -56.48 -4.35 -33.19
N SER A 16 -56.08 -4.54 -34.45
CA SER A 16 -56.99 -4.53 -35.58
C SER A 16 -57.51 -5.95 -35.80
N VAL A 17 -58.84 -6.06 -35.68
CA VAL A 17 -59.60 -7.21 -36.10
C VAL A 17 -59.78 -7.11 -37.62
N ALA A 18 -59.31 -8.10 -38.36
CA ALA A 18 -59.66 -8.27 -39.78
C ALA A 18 -60.36 -9.60 -39.95
N THR A 19 -61.50 -9.49 -40.59
CA THR A 19 -62.51 -10.49 -40.88
C THR A 19 -62.01 -11.54 -41.88
N ASP A 20 -62.47 -12.71 -41.61
CA ASP A 20 -62.68 -13.96 -42.35
C ASP A 20 -62.78 -13.85 -43.90
N ASP A 21 -61.88 -14.62 -44.57
CA ASP A 21 -62.25 -15.11 -45.92
C ASP A 21 -61.72 -16.57 -46.06
N ARG A 22 -62.68 -17.46 -46.27
CA ARG A 22 -62.48 -18.89 -46.46
C ARG A 22 -61.88 -19.17 -47.84
N SER A 23 -60.67 -19.65 -47.89
CA SER A 23 -60.22 -20.49 -49.00
C SER A 23 -59.57 -21.77 -48.46
N GLU A 24 -60.19 -22.87 -48.74
CA GLU A 24 -59.70 -24.23 -48.47
C GLU A 24 -58.40 -24.47 -49.25
N GLY A 25 -57.25 -24.14 -48.62
CA GLY A 25 -55.91 -24.54 -49.06
C GLY A 25 -55.51 -25.73 -48.27
N ARG A 26 -55.42 -26.89 -48.87
CA ARG A 26 -54.86 -28.16 -48.35
C ARG A 26 -53.48 -27.91 -47.80
N ARG A 27 -53.39 -27.68 -46.48
CA ARG A 27 -52.11 -27.62 -45.79
C ARG A 27 -51.51 -29.00 -45.69
N THR A 28 -50.55 -29.31 -46.56
CA THR A 28 -49.60 -30.35 -46.30
C THR A 28 -48.76 -29.95 -45.11
N THR A 29 -49.08 -30.49 -43.95
CA THR A 29 -48.23 -30.41 -42.77
C THR A 29 -46.94 -31.14 -43.08
N ASP A 30 -45.92 -30.39 -43.51
CA ASP A 30 -44.56 -30.86 -43.52
C ASP A 30 -44.14 -31.07 -42.04
N HIS A 31 -44.32 -32.30 -41.59
CA HIS A 31 -43.80 -32.71 -40.31
C HIS A 31 -42.30 -32.84 -40.49
N GLY A 32 -41.58 -31.69 -40.49
CA GLY A 32 -40.14 -31.68 -40.36
C GLY A 32 -39.77 -32.62 -39.18
N ARG A 33 -39.14 -33.75 -39.52
CA ARG A 33 -38.64 -34.72 -38.54
C ARG A 33 -37.87 -33.98 -37.49
N ARG A 34 -38.48 -33.67 -36.35
CA ARG A 34 -37.78 -33.22 -35.16
C ARG A 34 -36.93 -34.42 -34.72
N THR A 35 -35.68 -34.41 -35.10
CA THR A 35 -34.69 -35.38 -34.57
C THR A 35 -34.62 -35.12 -33.06
N ALA A 36 -35.19 -36.04 -32.30
CA ALA A 36 -35.07 -36.00 -30.85
C ALA A 36 -33.60 -36.29 -30.51
N PHE A 37 -33.04 -35.46 -29.72
CA PHE A 37 -31.66 -35.62 -29.21
C PHE A 37 -31.59 -36.90 -28.39
N THR A 38 -30.59 -37.72 -28.66
CA THR A 38 -30.38 -38.94 -27.86
C THR A 38 -29.75 -38.57 -26.51
N LEU A 39 -30.10 -39.34 -25.48
CA LEU A 39 -29.52 -39.12 -24.13
C LEU A 39 -27.97 -39.19 -24.17
N VAL A 40 -27.42 -40.04 -25.05
CA VAL A 40 -25.98 -40.19 -25.24
C VAL A 40 -25.34 -38.93 -25.84
N GLU A 41 -25.97 -38.33 -26.85
CA GLU A 41 -25.48 -37.07 -27.43
C GLU A 41 -25.44 -35.94 -26.41
N LEU A 42 -26.49 -35.82 -25.57
CA LEU A 42 -26.50 -34.86 -24.50
C LEU A 42 -25.37 -35.12 -23.49
N LEU A 43 -25.17 -36.38 -23.09
CA LEU A 43 -24.14 -36.78 -22.15
C LEU A 43 -22.72 -36.45 -22.66
N VAL A 44 -22.45 -36.77 -23.95
CA VAL A 44 -21.16 -36.44 -24.57
C VAL A 44 -20.91 -34.95 -24.60
N VAL A 45 -21.92 -34.16 -24.95
CA VAL A 45 -21.80 -32.68 -24.99
C VAL A 45 -21.48 -32.12 -23.62
N ILE A 46 -22.20 -32.52 -22.56
CA ILE A 46 -21.91 -31.99 -21.21
C ILE A 46 -20.53 -32.44 -20.68
N THR A 47 -20.06 -33.63 -21.02
CA THR A 47 -18.71 -34.07 -20.64
C THR A 47 -17.65 -33.23 -21.32
N ILE A 48 -17.78 -32.97 -22.63
CA ILE A 48 -16.83 -32.09 -23.34
C ILE A 48 -16.85 -30.69 -22.78
N ILE A 49 -18.03 -30.10 -22.53
CA ILE A 49 -18.14 -28.78 -21.91
C ILE A 49 -17.50 -28.77 -20.53
N GLY A 50 -17.72 -29.81 -19.71
CA GLY A 50 -17.11 -29.95 -18.39
C GLY A 50 -15.58 -29.96 -18.42
N ILE A 51 -15.00 -30.72 -19.35
CA ILE A 51 -13.54 -30.78 -19.54
C ILE A 51 -13.01 -29.40 -19.99
N LEU A 52 -13.63 -28.79 -21.00
CA LEU A 52 -13.21 -27.48 -21.50
C LEU A 52 -13.34 -26.40 -20.42
N ALA A 53 -14.44 -26.37 -19.68
CA ALA A 53 -14.65 -25.42 -18.60
C ALA A 53 -13.59 -25.55 -17.50
N SER A 54 -13.21 -26.78 -17.14
CA SER A 54 -12.16 -27.00 -16.13
C SER A 54 -10.80 -26.47 -16.56
N LEU A 55 -10.40 -26.71 -17.81
CA LEU A 55 -9.13 -26.22 -18.37
C LEU A 55 -9.12 -24.67 -18.46
N ILE A 56 -10.21 -24.07 -18.93
CA ILE A 56 -10.35 -22.61 -19.04
C ILE A 56 -10.27 -21.96 -17.65
N THR A 57 -10.88 -22.56 -16.63
CA THR A 57 -10.89 -22.00 -15.27
C THR A 57 -9.48 -21.91 -14.70
N VAL A 58 -8.66 -22.97 -14.84
CA VAL A 58 -7.27 -22.98 -14.35
C VAL A 58 -6.43 -21.91 -15.07
N ALA A 59 -6.54 -21.82 -16.39
CA ALA A 59 -5.82 -20.83 -17.19
C ALA A 59 -6.25 -19.40 -16.82
N ALA A 60 -7.54 -19.16 -16.64
CA ALA A 60 -8.07 -17.84 -16.26
C ALA A 60 -7.60 -17.39 -14.87
N MET A 61 -7.54 -18.30 -13.90
CA MET A 61 -7.01 -17.98 -12.56
C MET A 61 -5.53 -17.59 -12.61
N GLY A 62 -4.71 -18.32 -13.39
CA GLY A 62 -3.30 -17.98 -13.60
C GLY A 62 -3.13 -16.60 -14.24
N ALA A 63 -3.88 -16.32 -15.30
CA ALA A 63 -3.85 -15.02 -15.98
C ALA A 63 -4.28 -13.88 -15.05
N LEU A 64 -5.31 -14.08 -14.22
CA LEU A 64 -5.77 -13.07 -13.26
C LEU A 64 -4.73 -12.75 -12.18
N LYS A 65 -4.03 -13.79 -11.67
CA LYS A 65 -2.93 -13.60 -10.71
C LYS A 65 -1.80 -12.77 -11.33
N ASN A 66 -1.38 -13.12 -12.54
CA ASN A 66 -0.32 -12.39 -13.22
C ASN A 66 -0.72 -10.93 -13.54
N ALA A 67 -1.97 -10.70 -13.94
CA ALA A 67 -2.48 -9.35 -14.15
C ALA A 67 -2.42 -8.51 -12.86
N ARG A 68 -2.80 -9.08 -11.71
CA ARG A 68 -2.69 -8.38 -10.41
C ARG A 68 -1.24 -8.08 -10.03
N ARG A 69 -0.31 -9.02 -10.23
CA ARG A 69 1.13 -8.78 -9.97
C ARG A 69 1.64 -7.62 -10.83
N THR A 70 1.30 -7.62 -12.11
CA THR A 70 1.68 -6.55 -13.04
C THR A 70 1.08 -5.21 -12.63
N GLU A 71 -0.18 -5.17 -12.17
CA GLU A 71 -0.82 -3.94 -11.65
C GLU A 71 -0.05 -3.39 -10.45
N VAL A 72 0.25 -4.22 -9.45
CA VAL A 72 1.02 -3.81 -8.27
C VAL A 72 2.44 -3.38 -8.66
N LYS A 73 3.10 -4.11 -9.54
CA LYS A 73 4.45 -3.76 -10.04
C LYS A 73 4.47 -2.41 -10.76
N ALA A 74 3.49 -2.16 -11.60
CA ALA A 74 3.37 -0.88 -12.28
C ALA A 74 3.17 0.28 -11.28
N GLU A 75 2.40 0.05 -10.22
CA GLU A 75 2.18 1.04 -9.18
C GLU A 75 3.43 1.27 -8.32
N VAL A 76 4.19 0.21 -7.98
CA VAL A 76 5.52 0.34 -7.36
C VAL A 76 6.42 1.24 -8.21
N GLY A 77 6.41 1.06 -9.54
CA GLY A 77 7.16 1.91 -10.46
C GLY A 77 6.68 3.37 -10.46
N GLN A 78 5.37 3.60 -10.34
CA GLN A 78 4.83 4.96 -10.22
C GLN A 78 5.22 5.62 -8.89
N ILE A 79 5.19 4.88 -7.79
CA ILE A 79 5.64 5.34 -6.47
C ILE A 79 7.15 5.68 -6.51
N ASP A 80 7.95 4.85 -7.19
CA ASP A 80 9.39 5.11 -7.43
C ASP A 80 9.57 6.45 -8.15
N GLY A 81 8.79 6.69 -9.22
CA GLY A 81 8.77 7.97 -9.92
C GLY A 81 8.37 9.13 -8.99
N GLY A 82 7.40 8.94 -8.11
CA GLY A 82 6.97 9.92 -7.12
C GLY A 82 8.09 10.31 -6.16
N PHE A 83 8.85 9.37 -5.62
CA PHE A 83 10.00 9.66 -4.76
C PHE A 83 11.15 10.35 -5.51
N ASN A 84 11.38 10.01 -6.76
CA ASN A 84 12.34 10.73 -7.59
C ASN A 84 11.91 12.19 -7.82
N GLU A 85 10.61 12.44 -7.96
CA GLU A 85 10.07 13.81 -8.02
C GLU A 85 10.24 14.55 -6.68
N VAL A 86 10.02 13.87 -5.54
CA VAL A 86 10.33 14.43 -4.21
C VAL A 86 11.80 14.85 -4.14
N LYS A 87 12.72 13.98 -4.55
CA LYS A 87 14.16 14.31 -4.57
C LYS A 87 14.45 15.53 -5.45
N ASN A 88 13.83 15.61 -6.62
CA ASN A 88 14.02 16.75 -7.53
C ASN A 88 13.51 18.08 -6.93
N LYS A 89 12.41 18.02 -6.18
CA LYS A 89 11.84 19.20 -5.51
C LYS A 89 12.56 19.59 -4.21
N LEU A 90 13.02 18.60 -3.46
CA LEU A 90 13.55 18.78 -2.10
C LEU A 90 15.07 18.56 -2.01
N ASN A 91 15.74 18.27 -3.12
CA ASN A 91 17.19 18.02 -3.23
C ASN A 91 17.70 16.82 -2.44
N ALA A 92 16.84 16.02 -1.84
CA ALA A 92 17.19 14.81 -1.09
C ALA A 92 16.02 13.83 -1.02
N PHE A 93 16.30 12.54 -0.83
CA PHE A 93 15.28 11.58 -0.46
C PHE A 93 14.88 11.79 1.00
N PRO A 94 13.57 11.74 1.33
CA PRO A 94 13.11 11.90 2.68
C PRO A 94 13.43 10.67 3.54
N PRO A 95 13.75 10.84 4.83
CA PRO A 95 13.98 9.71 5.72
C PRO A 95 12.66 8.97 6.01
N ASN A 96 12.72 7.65 6.15
CA ASN A 96 11.55 6.87 6.57
C ASN A 96 11.24 7.01 8.07
N CYS A 97 12.10 7.69 8.82
CA CYS A 97 11.94 7.99 10.27
C CYS A 97 11.82 6.74 11.15
N GLN A 98 12.31 5.59 10.69
CA GLN A 98 12.34 4.36 11.45
C GLN A 98 13.69 4.11 12.07
N THR A 99 13.65 3.55 13.26
CA THR A 99 14.82 2.93 13.90
C THR A 99 14.86 1.46 13.52
N ASP A 100 16.02 0.82 13.65
CA ASP A 100 16.18 -0.61 13.42
C ASP A 100 15.82 -1.48 14.64
N GLY A 101 15.03 -0.93 15.53
CA GLY A 101 14.62 -1.58 16.77
C GLY A 101 15.60 -1.34 17.93
N THR A 102 15.41 -2.08 19.02
CA THR A 102 16.09 -1.81 20.31
C THR A 102 17.55 -2.20 20.36
N THR A 103 18.10 -2.85 19.34
CA THR A 103 19.45 -3.44 19.35
C THR A 103 20.35 -3.01 18.20
N GLY A 104 19.84 -2.24 17.25
CA GLY A 104 20.59 -1.84 16.06
C GLY A 104 21.33 -0.51 16.20
N PRO A 105 22.21 -0.16 15.26
CA PRO A 105 22.98 1.07 15.26
C PRO A 105 22.17 2.33 14.96
N ILE A 106 20.92 2.18 14.48
CA ILE A 106 20.06 3.31 14.12
C ILE A 106 19.13 3.64 15.29
N VAL A 107 19.63 4.45 16.20
CA VAL A 107 18.87 4.93 17.37
C VAL A 107 18.07 6.20 17.02
N GLU A 108 17.01 6.46 17.79
CA GLU A 108 16.12 7.60 17.59
C GLU A 108 16.84 8.93 17.46
N ALA A 109 17.90 9.15 18.25
CA ALA A 109 18.71 10.38 18.19
C ALA A 109 19.39 10.57 16.84
N THR A 110 19.90 9.48 16.22
CA THR A 110 20.53 9.51 14.90
C THR A 110 19.48 9.79 13.84
N VAL A 111 18.32 9.13 13.89
CA VAL A 111 17.21 9.34 12.96
C VAL A 111 16.69 10.76 13.06
N LEU A 112 16.58 11.31 14.27
CA LEU A 112 16.19 12.71 14.48
C LEU A 112 17.21 13.69 13.87
N ALA A 113 18.50 13.42 14.05
CA ALA A 113 19.56 14.25 13.46
C ALA A 113 19.51 14.23 11.93
N ASP A 114 19.26 13.06 11.34
CA ASP A 114 19.11 12.90 9.89
C ASP A 114 17.84 13.59 9.38
N LEU A 115 16.72 13.47 10.08
CA LEU A 115 15.50 14.20 9.76
C LEU A 115 15.70 15.69 9.81
N LYS A 116 16.36 16.22 10.87
CA LYS A 116 16.67 17.66 10.99
C LYS A 116 17.60 18.13 9.85
N ARG A 117 18.57 17.29 9.45
CA ARG A 117 19.44 17.59 8.29
C ARG A 117 18.65 17.62 6.98
N PHE A 118 17.78 16.63 6.78
CA PHE A 118 16.88 16.62 5.63
C PHE A 118 15.98 17.86 5.61
N MET A 119 15.33 18.20 6.71
CA MET A 119 14.46 19.39 6.80
C MET A 119 15.21 20.68 6.47
N LYS A 120 16.46 20.82 6.93
CA LYS A 120 17.31 21.95 6.56
C LYS A 120 17.64 22.02 5.07
N THR A 121 17.84 20.88 4.44
CA THR A 121 18.13 20.80 2.99
C THR A 121 16.88 21.05 2.16
N ALA A 122 15.80 20.39 2.51
CA ALA A 122 14.53 20.45 1.78
C ALA A 122 13.78 21.77 1.97
N PHE A 123 13.84 22.31 3.18
CA PHE A 123 13.12 23.52 3.60
C PHE A 123 14.04 24.47 4.37
N PRO A 124 14.97 25.18 3.72
CA PRO A 124 16.01 25.96 4.41
C PRO A 124 15.47 27.08 5.31
N ARG A 125 14.21 27.50 5.10
CA ARG A 125 13.56 28.57 5.88
C ARG A 125 12.53 28.06 6.87
N HIS A 126 12.45 26.75 7.09
CA HIS A 126 11.43 26.19 7.98
C HIS A 126 11.60 26.66 9.43
N GLN A 127 10.48 26.82 10.09
CA GLN A 127 10.35 27.14 11.50
C GLN A 127 9.38 26.15 12.17
N GLU A 128 9.46 24.88 11.73
CA GLU A 128 8.63 23.84 12.30
C GLU A 128 8.89 23.67 13.79
N PRO A 129 7.86 23.49 14.61
CA PRO A 129 8.04 23.22 16.03
C PRO A 129 8.83 21.94 16.27
N ASP A 130 9.79 21.97 17.20
CA ASP A 130 10.63 20.81 17.51
C ASP A 130 9.82 19.58 17.92
N ASN A 131 8.68 19.74 18.61
CA ASN A 131 7.81 18.64 18.97
C ASN A 131 7.16 17.95 17.76
N VAL A 132 6.91 18.68 16.68
CA VAL A 132 6.38 18.11 15.42
C VAL A 132 7.44 17.26 14.75
N ILE A 133 8.67 17.78 14.62
CA ILE A 133 9.78 17.04 14.00
C ILE A 133 10.16 15.83 14.84
N ALA A 134 10.28 15.97 16.16
CA ALA A 134 10.62 14.87 17.06
C ALA A 134 9.56 13.77 17.06
N ALA A 135 8.27 14.10 17.00
CA ALA A 135 7.19 13.11 16.95
C ALA A 135 7.25 12.21 15.72
N LEU A 136 7.75 12.69 14.57
CA LEU A 136 7.89 11.85 13.37
C LEU A 136 8.85 10.67 13.57
N VAL A 137 9.79 10.79 14.50
CA VAL A 137 10.75 9.72 14.86
C VAL A 137 10.45 9.07 16.21
N GLY A 138 9.27 9.33 16.79
CA GLY A 138 8.85 8.72 18.05
C GLY A 138 9.45 9.35 19.30
N LEU A 139 9.94 10.60 19.21
CA LEU A 139 10.48 11.35 20.34
C LEU A 139 9.58 12.51 20.76
N ARG A 140 9.69 12.90 22.01
CA ARG A 140 9.19 14.18 22.51
C ARG A 140 10.19 15.30 22.22
N ALA A 141 9.75 16.56 22.44
CA ALA A 141 10.60 17.72 22.23
C ALA A 141 11.86 17.72 23.11
N ASP A 142 11.82 17.09 24.28
CA ASP A 142 12.95 16.91 25.19
C ASP A 142 13.91 15.80 24.80
N GLY A 143 13.64 15.10 23.67
CA GLY A 143 14.45 13.97 23.19
C GLY A 143 14.13 12.65 23.86
N THR A 144 13.14 12.57 24.75
CA THR A 144 12.73 11.31 25.38
C THR A 144 11.79 10.51 24.44
N PRO A 145 11.91 9.18 24.38
CA PRO A 145 11.02 8.35 23.58
C PRO A 145 9.53 8.50 23.99
N ILE A 146 8.66 8.50 23.00
CA ILE A 146 7.22 8.40 23.24
C ILE A 146 6.93 7.00 23.76
N ALA A 147 6.26 6.91 24.90
CA ALA A 147 6.01 5.61 25.56
C ALA A 147 5.20 4.66 24.68
N ALA A 148 5.48 3.37 24.81
CA ALA A 148 4.72 2.32 24.13
C ALA A 148 3.21 2.45 24.44
N GLY A 149 2.37 2.18 23.45
CA GLY A 149 0.92 2.36 23.56
C GLY A 149 0.43 3.80 23.33
N GLN A 150 1.32 4.78 23.20
CA GLN A 150 0.95 6.13 22.79
C GLN A 150 0.98 6.27 21.26
N PRO A 151 0.14 7.15 20.68
CA PRO A 151 0.25 7.50 19.27
C PRO A 151 1.69 7.95 18.96
N MET A 152 2.28 7.49 17.89
CA MET A 152 3.65 7.79 17.48
C MET A 152 4.78 7.15 18.28
N ALA A 153 4.50 6.22 19.19
CA ALA A 153 5.56 5.37 19.73
C ALA A 153 6.31 4.69 18.55
N GLY A 154 7.65 4.76 18.56
CA GLY A 154 8.50 4.24 17.49
C GLY A 154 8.53 5.06 16.20
N GLY A 155 7.93 6.24 16.16
CA GLY A 155 7.92 7.10 14.98
C GLY A 155 6.97 6.64 13.86
N MET A 156 7.10 7.22 12.68
CA MET A 156 6.34 6.78 11.49
C MET A 156 6.75 5.38 11.06
N SER A 157 5.82 4.52 10.71
CA SER A 157 6.13 3.26 10.03
C SER A 157 6.54 3.51 8.57
N ALA A 158 7.20 2.52 7.95
CA ALA A 158 7.63 2.65 6.55
C ALA A 158 6.46 2.85 5.57
N GLY A 159 5.28 2.30 5.88
CA GLY A 159 4.07 2.54 5.10
C GLY A 159 3.50 3.94 5.28
N GLU A 160 3.55 4.47 6.51
CA GLU A 160 3.11 5.83 6.83
C GLU A 160 4.05 6.89 6.26
N ALA A 161 5.37 6.65 6.32
CA ALA A 161 6.37 7.54 5.74
C ALA A 161 6.16 7.73 4.23
N LEU A 162 5.78 6.67 3.52
CA LEU A 162 5.46 6.74 2.09
C LEU A 162 4.36 7.78 1.82
N VAL A 163 3.23 7.65 2.49
CA VAL A 163 2.09 8.57 2.30
C VAL A 163 2.41 9.98 2.80
N PHE A 164 3.11 10.09 3.92
CA PHE A 164 3.47 11.38 4.50
C PHE A 164 4.30 12.23 3.52
N TRP A 165 5.33 11.63 2.92
CA TRP A 165 6.23 12.34 2.03
C TRP A 165 5.66 12.59 0.63
N LEU A 166 4.88 11.65 0.11
CA LEU A 166 4.23 11.78 -1.19
C LEU A 166 2.95 12.62 -1.15
N GLY A 167 2.38 12.83 0.04
CA GLY A 167 1.14 13.58 0.25
C GLY A 167 1.27 15.10 0.05
N GLY A 168 2.49 15.59 -0.16
CA GLY A 168 2.74 17.00 -0.36
C GLY A 168 2.81 17.84 0.93
N PHE A 169 3.20 19.09 0.77
CA PHE A 169 3.51 20.01 1.86
C PHE A 169 2.72 21.32 1.74
N SER A 170 2.68 22.06 2.84
CA SER A 170 2.13 23.41 2.85
C SER A 170 2.86 24.32 1.85
N GLN A 171 2.15 25.30 1.33
CA GLN A 171 2.74 26.36 0.49
C GLN A 171 3.52 27.40 1.32
N ASP A 172 3.39 27.37 2.64
CA ASP A 172 4.18 28.24 3.54
C ASP A 172 5.58 27.63 3.73
N PRO A 173 6.64 28.26 3.22
CA PRO A 173 8.01 27.73 3.34
C PRO A 173 8.53 27.72 4.79
N LYS A 174 7.87 28.42 5.70
CA LYS A 174 8.22 28.38 7.13
C LYS A 174 7.62 27.18 7.83
N TYR A 175 6.45 26.74 7.39
CA TYR A 175 5.70 25.66 8.02
C TYR A 175 5.27 24.60 7.00
N PRO A 176 6.22 23.91 6.36
CA PRO A 176 5.89 22.92 5.31
C PRO A 176 5.04 21.76 5.83
N ILE A 177 5.21 21.35 7.08
CA ILE A 177 4.45 20.24 7.71
C ILE A 177 3.24 20.81 8.46
N SER A 178 3.47 21.80 9.31
CA SER A 178 2.45 22.33 10.23
C SER A 178 1.59 23.45 9.62
N GLY A 179 1.93 23.93 8.44
CA GLY A 179 1.18 24.98 7.74
C GLY A 179 -0.12 24.49 7.11
N GLU A 180 -0.91 25.41 6.61
CA GLU A 180 -2.17 25.13 5.94
C GLU A 180 -1.94 24.43 4.59
N GLY A 181 -2.78 23.43 4.27
CA GLY A 181 -2.63 22.61 3.06
C GLY A 181 -1.49 21.58 3.12
N GLY A 182 -0.75 21.52 4.23
CA GLY A 182 0.25 20.50 4.51
C GLY A 182 -0.33 19.26 5.21
N PRO A 183 0.55 18.37 5.71
CA PRO A 183 0.15 17.18 6.45
C PRO A 183 -0.69 17.46 7.71
N SER A 184 -0.50 18.63 8.33
CA SER A 184 -1.21 19.03 9.54
C SER A 184 -2.45 19.87 9.23
N TYR A 185 -3.52 19.62 9.98
CA TYR A 185 -4.76 20.38 9.87
C TYR A 185 -5.31 20.78 11.24
N ALA A 186 -6.11 21.86 11.27
CA ALA A 186 -6.80 22.28 12.46
C ALA A 186 -7.99 21.38 12.75
N TYR A 187 -8.22 21.06 14.03
CA TYR A 187 -9.38 20.28 14.42
C TYR A 187 -10.09 20.91 15.63
N GLY A 188 -11.40 20.65 15.72
CA GLY A 188 -12.22 21.04 16.87
C GLY A 188 -12.07 20.11 18.07
N THR A 189 -12.91 20.31 19.09
CA THR A 189 -12.89 19.53 20.35
C THR A 189 -13.31 18.06 20.19
N ALA A 190 -14.00 17.73 19.09
CA ALA A 190 -14.43 16.36 18.79
C ALA A 190 -14.11 16.05 17.32
N PRO A 191 -12.84 15.70 16.98
CA PRO A 191 -12.48 15.45 15.60
C PRO A 191 -13.08 14.10 15.14
N ASP A 192 -13.98 14.15 14.16
CA ASP A 192 -14.25 12.99 13.33
C ASP A 192 -13.13 12.90 12.27
N PRO A 193 -12.28 11.85 12.30
CA PRO A 193 -11.20 11.69 11.33
C PRO A 193 -11.69 11.60 9.89
N ARG A 194 -12.97 11.30 9.68
CA ARG A 194 -13.55 11.16 8.34
C ARG A 194 -13.96 12.48 7.72
N THR A 195 -14.43 13.41 8.54
CA THR A 195 -15.04 14.66 8.07
C THR A 195 -14.08 15.84 8.09
N VAL A 196 -12.92 15.71 8.74
CA VAL A 196 -12.06 16.86 9.06
C VAL A 196 -10.66 16.74 8.47
N ASP A 197 -10.18 15.55 8.08
CA ASP A 197 -8.87 15.43 7.41
C ASP A 197 -8.96 15.91 5.96
N PRO A 198 -8.37 17.06 5.62
CA PRO A 198 -8.45 17.62 4.28
C PRO A 198 -7.50 16.91 3.30
N ILE A 199 -7.32 15.60 3.46
CA ILE A 199 -6.37 14.80 2.69
C ILE A 199 -6.64 14.89 1.17
N GLU A 200 -7.90 15.05 0.76
CA GLU A 200 -8.28 15.22 -0.64
C GLU A 200 -7.83 16.58 -1.21
N SER A 201 -7.70 17.59 -0.37
CA SER A 201 -7.30 18.95 -0.78
C SER A 201 -5.79 19.14 -0.83
N ARG A 202 -4.99 18.18 -0.40
CA ARG A 202 -3.53 18.26 -0.44
C ARG A 202 -3.02 18.28 -1.87
N LYS A 203 -1.94 18.99 -2.10
CA LYS A 203 -1.22 18.96 -3.38
C LYS A 203 -0.25 17.78 -3.41
N TRP A 204 -0.78 16.61 -3.71
CA TRP A 204 -0.01 15.39 -3.78
C TRP A 204 1.12 15.48 -4.80
N ILE A 205 2.28 14.95 -4.44
CA ILE A 205 3.39 14.70 -5.38
C ILE A 205 3.07 13.42 -6.16
N PHE A 206 2.65 12.38 -5.44
CA PHE A 206 2.07 11.18 -6.04
C PHE A 206 0.58 11.12 -5.65
N PRO A 207 -0.35 11.08 -6.61
CA PRO A 207 -1.79 11.15 -6.33
C PRO A 207 -2.32 9.83 -5.75
N CYS A 208 -2.06 9.60 -4.47
CA CYS A 208 -2.67 8.47 -3.77
C CYS A 208 -4.20 8.58 -3.81
N LYS A 209 -4.85 7.49 -4.20
CA LYS A 209 -6.32 7.42 -4.17
C LYS A 209 -6.77 7.33 -2.72
N VAL A 210 -7.62 8.26 -2.30
CA VAL A 210 -8.07 8.36 -0.89
C VAL A 210 -8.83 7.12 -0.44
N ASP A 211 -9.60 6.49 -1.33
CA ASP A 211 -10.31 5.24 -1.09
C ASP A 211 -9.38 4.02 -0.81
N ARG A 212 -8.08 4.19 -1.04
CA ARG A 212 -7.05 3.18 -0.82
C ARG A 212 -6.11 3.50 0.34
N LEU A 213 -6.37 4.58 1.06
CA LEU A 213 -5.66 4.89 2.29
C LEU A 213 -6.24 4.06 3.44
N GLY A 214 -5.39 3.55 4.30
CA GLY A 214 -5.79 2.71 5.43
C GLY A 214 -5.10 3.11 6.73
N PRO A 215 -5.46 2.44 7.85
CA PRO A 215 -6.13 1.14 7.94
C PRO A 215 -7.62 1.18 7.56
N ARG A 216 -8.12 0.06 7.02
CA ARG A 216 -9.52 -0.15 6.66
C ARG A 216 -10.16 -1.20 7.55
N ALA A 217 -11.45 -1.06 7.80
CA ALA A 217 -12.25 -2.12 8.40
C ALA A 217 -12.49 -3.29 7.42
N ALA A 218 -12.85 -4.44 7.96
CA ALA A 218 -13.15 -5.64 7.16
C ALA A 218 -14.28 -5.45 6.14
N ASP A 219 -15.15 -4.46 6.34
CA ASP A 219 -16.24 -4.08 5.42
C ASP A 219 -15.79 -3.12 4.28
N GLY A 220 -14.51 -2.77 4.22
CA GLY A 220 -13.92 -1.90 3.22
C GLY A 220 -14.09 -0.41 3.47
N TYR A 221 -14.74 -0.03 4.58
CA TYR A 221 -14.84 1.37 5.01
C TYR A 221 -13.70 1.74 5.94
N PHE A 222 -13.40 3.04 6.06
CA PHE A 222 -12.52 3.54 7.11
C PHE A 222 -13.13 3.21 8.46
N ASP A 223 -12.49 2.34 9.22
CA ASP A 223 -13.00 1.97 10.53
C ASP A 223 -12.87 3.14 11.51
N GLN A 224 -13.97 3.46 12.20
CA GLN A 224 -13.95 4.47 13.25
C GLN A 224 -13.15 4.02 14.48
N THR A 225 -12.96 2.72 14.64
CA THR A 225 -12.23 2.12 15.77
C THR A 225 -10.75 1.95 15.45
N THR A 226 -10.40 1.65 14.18
CA THR A 226 -9.03 1.52 13.69
C THR A 226 -8.59 2.84 13.04
N ARG A 227 -8.50 3.87 13.84
CA ARG A 227 -8.07 5.21 13.37
C ARG A 227 -6.64 5.14 12.89
N PRO A 228 -6.27 5.92 11.84
CA PRO A 228 -4.87 6.12 11.54
C PRO A 228 -4.17 6.63 12.79
N ARG A 229 -2.93 6.20 13.00
CA ARG A 229 -2.12 6.80 14.06
C ARG A 229 -2.06 8.31 13.84
N TYR A 230 -1.95 9.07 14.89
CA TYR A 230 -1.94 10.53 14.78
C TYR A 230 -1.03 11.18 15.80
N PHE A 231 -0.62 12.39 15.47
CA PHE A 231 0.04 13.29 16.39
C PHE A 231 -0.79 14.57 16.52
N ALA A 232 -1.22 14.88 17.74
CA ALA A 232 -1.96 16.09 18.05
C ALA A 232 -1.08 17.04 18.87
N TYR A 233 -1.09 18.31 18.53
CA TYR A 233 -0.28 19.33 19.18
C TYR A 233 -0.98 20.69 19.15
N THR A 234 -0.46 21.64 19.93
CA THR A 234 -0.90 23.04 19.88
C THR A 234 0.15 23.83 19.11
N ALA A 235 -0.27 24.46 18.02
CA ALA A 235 0.59 25.32 17.24
C ALA A 235 0.96 26.61 18.00
N PRO A 236 2.02 27.33 17.62
CA PRO A 236 2.42 28.59 18.29
C PRO A 236 1.34 29.65 18.36
N ASN A 237 0.39 29.65 17.44
CA ASN A 237 -0.78 30.54 17.43
C ASN A 237 -1.92 30.08 18.36
N GLY A 238 -1.71 29.05 19.19
CA GLY A 238 -2.70 28.50 20.10
C GLY A 238 -3.73 27.54 19.44
N GLN A 239 -3.67 27.32 18.12
CA GLN A 239 -4.59 26.45 17.41
C GLN A 239 -4.24 24.98 17.64
N LYS A 240 -5.23 24.18 18.00
CA LYS A 240 -5.08 22.72 18.06
C LYS A 240 -4.98 22.14 16.65
N ARG A 241 -3.93 21.42 16.40
CA ARG A 241 -3.62 20.81 15.09
C ARG A 241 -3.32 19.33 15.24
N ARG A 242 -3.51 18.58 14.16
CA ARG A 242 -3.33 17.15 14.11
C ARG A 242 -2.71 16.75 12.78
N ILE A 243 -1.86 15.73 12.81
CA ILE A 243 -1.33 15.01 11.67
C ILE A 243 -1.85 13.59 11.75
N ASN A 244 -2.51 13.10 10.71
CA ASN A 244 -2.86 11.69 10.58
C ASN A 244 -1.82 10.98 9.71
N PHE A 245 -1.45 9.77 10.11
CA PHE A 245 -0.49 8.93 9.40
C PHE A 245 -1.22 7.80 8.71
N TRP A 246 -1.37 7.98 7.40
CA TRP A 246 -2.05 7.04 6.54
C TRP A 246 -1.06 6.07 5.90
N GLN A 247 -1.54 4.90 5.52
CA GLN A 247 -0.82 3.92 4.71
C GLN A 247 -1.52 3.77 3.37
N TYR A 248 -0.79 3.49 2.31
CA TYR A 248 -1.34 3.33 0.96
C TYR A 248 -1.28 1.87 0.53
N MET A 249 -2.42 1.33 0.09
CA MET A 249 -2.59 -0.08 -0.23
C MET A 249 -2.88 -0.28 -1.72
N PRO A 250 -2.40 -1.37 -2.34
CA PRO A 250 -2.85 -1.77 -3.67
C PRO A 250 -4.36 -2.01 -3.70
N ARG A 251 -4.91 -1.97 -4.88
CA ARG A 251 -6.31 -2.37 -5.06
C ARG A 251 -6.49 -3.83 -4.67
N ARG A 252 -7.47 -4.12 -3.81
CA ARG A 252 -7.77 -5.47 -3.30
C ARG A 252 -6.66 -6.10 -2.45
N SER A 253 -5.85 -5.28 -1.82
CA SER A 253 -4.88 -5.70 -0.82
C SER A 253 -5.20 -5.00 0.50
N GLU A 254 -4.94 -5.68 1.61
CA GLU A 254 -5.04 -5.13 2.97
C GLU A 254 -3.66 -4.72 3.49
N GLN A 255 -2.60 -5.00 2.72
CA GLN A 255 -1.23 -4.69 3.09
C GLN A 255 -0.72 -3.44 2.37
N PRO A 256 0.00 -2.55 3.05
CA PRO A 256 0.48 -1.32 2.46
C PRO A 256 1.75 -1.51 1.63
N TYR A 257 2.02 -0.54 0.76
CA TYR A 257 3.37 -0.31 0.26
C TYR A 257 4.25 0.22 1.39
N VAL A 258 5.50 -0.23 1.42
CA VAL A 258 6.50 0.22 2.41
C VAL A 258 7.68 0.87 1.72
N TYR A 259 8.26 1.87 2.39
CA TYR A 259 9.36 2.68 1.91
C TYR A 259 10.53 2.63 2.88
N PHE A 260 11.72 2.29 2.38
CA PHE A 260 12.97 2.32 3.12
C PHE A 260 13.93 3.31 2.47
N ASP A 261 14.40 4.28 3.22
CA ASP A 261 15.44 5.23 2.79
C ASP A 261 16.82 4.60 2.97
N THR A 262 17.21 3.76 2.03
CA THR A 262 18.49 3.02 2.07
C THR A 262 19.71 3.92 1.89
N SER A 263 19.53 5.16 1.47
CA SER A 263 20.62 6.14 1.35
C SER A 263 21.23 6.55 2.70
N ARG A 264 20.51 6.30 3.80
CA ARG A 264 20.93 6.64 5.17
C ARG A 264 21.44 5.46 5.96
N TYR A 265 21.28 4.25 5.43
CA TYR A 265 21.74 3.05 6.12
C TYR A 265 23.20 2.82 5.84
N ALA A 266 24.01 2.76 6.90
CA ALA A 266 25.41 2.44 6.77
C ALA A 266 25.61 1.03 6.18
N PRO A 267 26.69 0.79 5.42
CA PRO A 267 27.09 -0.57 5.06
C PRO A 267 27.19 -1.41 6.33
N ALA A 268 26.52 -2.54 6.36
CA ALA A 268 26.45 -3.39 7.53
C ALA A 268 27.50 -4.49 7.43
N ALA A 269 28.05 -4.95 8.56
CA ALA A 269 28.80 -6.19 8.60
C ALA A 269 27.88 -7.37 8.22
N ALA A 270 28.46 -8.49 7.79
CA ALA A 270 27.68 -9.68 7.43
C ALA A 270 26.79 -10.20 8.57
N THR A 271 27.17 -9.88 9.82
CA THR A 271 26.49 -10.28 11.06
C THR A 271 25.46 -9.26 11.57
N ASP A 272 25.42 -8.04 11.00
CA ASP A 272 24.51 -7.02 11.49
C ASP A 272 23.07 -7.33 11.07
N PRO A 273 22.09 -7.15 11.97
CA PRO A 273 20.70 -7.30 11.63
C PRO A 273 20.32 -6.32 10.51
N PRO A 274 19.43 -6.70 9.59
CA PRO A 274 18.95 -5.78 8.57
C PRO A 274 18.11 -4.67 9.22
N ALA A 275 18.09 -3.49 8.59
CA ALA A 275 17.18 -2.44 8.98
C ALA A 275 15.74 -2.94 8.85
N ALA A 276 15.03 -2.90 9.97
CA ALA A 276 13.67 -3.38 10.09
C ALA A 276 12.70 -2.21 10.33
N THR A 277 11.49 -2.36 9.87
CA THR A 277 10.36 -1.53 10.30
C THR A 277 9.27 -2.41 10.84
N ALA A 278 8.65 -2.00 11.93
CA ALA A 278 7.45 -2.64 12.42
C ALA A 278 6.24 -2.00 11.75
N LEU A 279 5.42 -2.79 11.06
CA LEU A 279 4.10 -2.37 10.64
C LEU A 279 3.15 -2.59 11.81
N THR A 280 2.63 -1.50 12.35
CA THR A 280 1.59 -1.52 13.40
C THR A 280 0.24 -1.16 12.79
N GLY A 281 -0.82 -1.82 13.25
CA GLY A 281 -2.20 -1.50 12.85
C GLY A 281 -2.66 -2.17 11.54
N LEU A 282 -1.98 -3.21 11.08
CA LEU A 282 -2.45 -4.06 10.00
C LEU A 282 -3.37 -5.13 10.58
N SER A 283 -4.62 -5.16 10.11
CA SER A 283 -5.68 -6.13 10.46
C SER A 283 -5.84 -6.38 11.96
N GLY A 284 -6.87 -5.88 12.57
CA GLY A 284 -7.58 -6.33 13.80
C GLY A 284 -6.82 -6.96 14.98
N ASP A 285 -5.61 -7.45 14.77
CA ASP A 285 -4.73 -8.01 15.77
C ASP A 285 -3.61 -7.03 16.11
N THR A 286 -3.83 -6.23 17.14
CA THR A 286 -2.87 -5.25 17.64
C THR A 286 -1.72 -5.88 18.45
N SER A 287 -1.65 -7.20 18.53
CA SER A 287 -0.79 -7.89 19.49
C SER A 287 0.62 -8.21 19.00
N THR A 288 0.86 -8.26 17.70
CA THR A 288 2.20 -8.54 17.14
C THR A 288 2.52 -7.65 15.95
N PRO A 289 3.47 -6.71 16.12
CA PRO A 289 3.96 -5.96 14.98
C PRO A 289 4.67 -6.90 13.99
N VAL A 290 4.34 -6.81 12.72
CA VAL A 290 5.06 -7.54 11.67
C VAL A 290 6.31 -6.76 11.31
N ASN A 291 7.48 -7.38 11.50
CA ASN A 291 8.75 -6.79 11.11
C ASN A 291 9.00 -7.01 9.61
N ILE A 292 9.25 -5.91 8.90
CA ILE A 292 9.59 -5.91 7.48
C ILE A 292 11.00 -5.36 7.34
N PHE A 293 11.79 -5.94 6.44
CA PHE A 293 13.21 -5.64 6.32
C PHE A 293 13.57 -5.11 4.94
N ALA A 294 14.55 -4.21 4.90
CA ALA A 294 15.19 -3.78 3.68
C ALA A 294 16.16 -4.85 3.15
N PHE A 295 16.20 -5.02 1.83
CA PHE A 295 17.06 -6.00 1.16
C PHE A 295 18.50 -5.51 1.01
N LYS A 296 19.43 -6.45 1.04
CA LYS A 296 20.86 -6.25 0.87
C LYS A 296 21.39 -6.99 -0.36
N LYS A 297 22.57 -6.65 -0.79
CA LYS A 297 23.37 -7.38 -1.79
C LYS A 297 24.76 -7.65 -1.23
N ASN A 298 25.46 -8.61 -1.83
CA ASN A 298 26.86 -8.81 -1.53
C ASN A 298 27.68 -7.61 -2.05
N GLY A 299 28.42 -6.99 -1.15
CA GLY A 299 29.36 -5.91 -1.44
C GLY A 299 30.79 -6.44 -1.56
N PRO A 300 31.75 -5.55 -1.86
CA PRO A 300 33.16 -5.92 -1.94
C PRO A 300 33.70 -6.40 -0.56
N ASN A 301 34.69 -7.31 -0.61
CA ASN A 301 35.38 -7.83 0.58
C ASN A 301 34.48 -8.52 1.63
N GLY A 302 33.36 -9.13 1.20
CA GLY A 302 32.43 -9.81 2.12
C GLY A 302 31.57 -8.87 2.94
N SER A 303 31.58 -7.57 2.65
CA SER A 303 30.63 -6.60 3.21
C SER A 303 29.24 -6.81 2.63
N ARG A 304 28.24 -6.23 3.28
CA ARG A 304 26.86 -6.21 2.81
C ARG A 304 26.38 -4.80 2.65
N GLU A 305 25.87 -4.50 1.47
CA GLU A 305 25.32 -3.20 1.13
C GLU A 305 23.82 -3.32 0.95
N TYR A 306 23.07 -2.28 1.34
CA TYR A 306 21.67 -2.21 0.98
C TYR A 306 21.53 -2.05 -0.52
N ILE A 307 20.49 -2.66 -1.10
CA ILE A 307 20.16 -2.43 -2.51
C ILE A 307 19.76 -0.97 -2.66
N ASN A 308 20.17 -0.33 -3.75
CA ASN A 308 19.99 1.10 -4.00
C ASN A 308 20.56 1.98 -2.86
N PRO A 309 21.86 1.90 -2.54
CA PRO A 309 22.44 2.59 -1.38
C PRO A 309 22.33 4.11 -1.46
N ASP A 310 22.19 4.67 -2.66
CA ASP A 310 22.05 6.12 -2.89
C ASP A 310 20.59 6.55 -3.12
N LYS A 311 19.63 5.63 -2.89
CA LYS A 311 18.22 5.86 -3.19
C LYS A 311 17.34 5.33 -2.06
N PHE A 312 16.46 4.41 -2.42
CA PHE A 312 15.45 3.84 -1.53
C PHE A 312 14.97 2.47 -2.06
N GLN A 313 14.24 1.77 -1.21
CA GLN A 313 13.49 0.59 -1.59
C GLN A 313 12.00 0.83 -1.34
N VAL A 314 11.17 0.44 -2.30
CA VAL A 314 9.72 0.32 -2.14
C VAL A 314 9.34 -1.13 -2.31
N LEU A 315 8.63 -1.68 -1.35
CA LEU A 315 8.24 -3.08 -1.31
C LEU A 315 6.73 -3.22 -1.14
N HIS A 316 6.19 -4.30 -1.68
CA HIS A 316 4.87 -4.80 -1.36
C HIS A 316 4.93 -6.33 -1.19
N CYS A 317 4.11 -6.89 -0.30
CA CYS A 317 4.09 -8.33 0.01
C CYS A 317 3.60 -9.22 -1.13
N GLY A 318 3.14 -8.65 -2.23
CA GLY A 318 2.61 -9.40 -3.36
C GLY A 318 1.10 -9.68 -3.24
N ILE A 319 0.63 -10.64 -4.03
CA ILE A 319 -0.80 -10.95 -4.15
C ILE A 319 -1.35 -11.86 -3.05
N ASN A 320 -0.47 -12.48 -2.26
CA ASN A 320 -0.84 -13.33 -1.14
C ASN A 320 -1.23 -12.52 0.10
N ASP A 321 -0.97 -11.22 0.06
CA ASP A 321 -1.33 -10.24 1.10
C ASP A 321 -0.73 -10.59 2.48
N LYS A 322 0.51 -11.13 2.48
CA LYS A 322 1.21 -11.56 3.69
C LYS A 322 2.66 -11.11 3.70
N TRP A 323 3.08 -10.58 4.84
CA TRP A 323 4.46 -10.28 5.16
C TRP A 323 5.03 -11.39 6.02
N ASP A 324 5.48 -12.49 5.43
CA ASP A 324 5.94 -13.69 6.18
C ASP A 324 7.44 -13.63 6.53
N PHE A 325 7.88 -12.47 7.02
CA PHE A 325 9.24 -12.37 7.57
C PHE A 325 9.37 -13.06 8.94
N ASP A 326 8.28 -13.18 9.70
CA ASP A 326 8.30 -13.78 11.04
C ASP A 326 8.49 -15.30 11.01
N THR A 327 7.84 -15.99 10.09
CA THR A 327 8.06 -17.44 9.91
C THR A 327 9.50 -17.72 9.54
N PHE A 328 10.08 -16.83 8.77
CA PHE A 328 11.47 -16.91 8.37
C PHE A 328 12.41 -16.65 9.56
N SER A 329 12.19 -15.59 10.34
CA SER A 329 12.97 -15.29 11.53
C SER A 329 12.88 -16.37 12.62
N LYS A 330 11.67 -16.96 12.81
CA LYS A 330 11.45 -18.06 13.76
C LYS A 330 12.13 -19.37 13.34
N ARG A 331 12.15 -19.71 12.06
CA ARG A 331 12.88 -20.88 11.56
C ARG A 331 14.37 -20.77 11.80
N VAL A 332 14.90 -19.58 11.67
CA VAL A 332 16.30 -19.27 11.87
C VAL A 332 16.68 -19.34 13.34
N SER A 333 15.89 -18.74 14.23
CA SER A 333 16.13 -18.77 15.67
C SER A 333 15.97 -20.18 16.26
N ALA A 334 15.01 -20.97 15.79
CA ALA A 334 14.79 -22.34 16.27
C ALA A 334 15.87 -23.32 15.81
N ALA A 335 16.54 -23.05 14.70
CA ALA A 335 17.62 -23.89 14.19
C ALA A 335 19.00 -23.54 14.75
N GLY A 336 19.11 -22.52 15.62
CA GLY A 336 20.40 -22.01 16.10
C GLY A 336 21.28 -21.43 14.97
N ILE A 337 20.67 -21.19 13.82
CA ILE A 337 21.33 -20.54 12.69
C ILE A 337 21.12 -19.05 12.92
N ASP A 338 22.20 -18.32 13.15
CA ASP A 338 22.18 -16.86 13.00
C ASP A 338 21.42 -16.52 11.73
N TYR A 339 20.57 -15.51 11.78
CA TYR A 339 19.81 -14.99 10.65
C TYR A 339 20.52 -15.38 9.38
N PRO A 340 19.96 -16.26 8.51
CA PRO A 340 20.75 -16.71 7.40
C PRO A 340 21.19 -15.47 6.70
N SER A 341 22.45 -15.26 6.83
CA SER A 341 23.14 -14.10 6.28
C SER A 341 22.72 -13.84 4.82
N ASN A 342 22.03 -14.78 4.19
CA ASN A 342 21.64 -14.78 2.79
C ASN A 342 20.12 -14.52 2.53
N ALA A 343 19.28 -14.61 3.53
CA ALA A 343 17.84 -14.58 3.31
C ALA A 343 17.27 -13.28 2.75
N LEU A 344 17.97 -12.18 2.96
CA LEU A 344 17.61 -10.87 2.43
C LEU A 344 18.64 -10.38 1.40
N LEU A 345 19.45 -11.30 0.89
CA LEU A 345 20.44 -11.01 -0.15
C LEU A 345 19.82 -11.21 -1.54
N TYR A 346 19.67 -10.12 -2.24
CA TYR A 346 19.28 -10.13 -3.63
C TYR A 346 20.52 -10.02 -4.53
N PRO A 347 20.64 -10.78 -5.62
CA PRO A 347 19.69 -11.78 -6.14
C PRO A 347 19.89 -13.21 -5.62
N ASP A 348 20.74 -13.43 -4.66
CA ASP A 348 21.22 -14.76 -4.28
C ASP A 348 20.13 -15.65 -3.64
N GLY A 349 19.20 -15.08 -2.86
CA GLY A 349 18.12 -15.86 -2.24
C GLY A 349 18.63 -16.90 -1.24
N PRO A 350 17.89 -17.98 -0.98
CA PRO A 350 16.60 -18.34 -1.60
C PRO A 350 15.42 -17.55 -1.04
N PHE A 351 14.52 -17.10 -1.92
CA PHE A 351 13.25 -16.48 -1.54
C PHE A 351 12.15 -17.55 -1.60
N VAL A 352 11.60 -17.89 -0.46
CA VAL A 352 10.64 -19.00 -0.31
C VAL A 352 9.36 -18.52 0.37
N GLY A 353 8.26 -19.27 0.16
CA GLY A 353 6.97 -18.93 0.77
C GLY A 353 6.43 -17.59 0.30
N ASP A 354 5.87 -16.80 1.20
CA ASP A 354 5.30 -15.51 0.86
C ASP A 354 6.37 -14.47 0.48
N MET A 355 7.63 -14.63 0.89
CA MET A 355 8.73 -13.76 0.45
C MET A 355 8.99 -13.86 -1.06
N ALA A 356 8.76 -15.02 -1.67
CA ALA A 356 8.90 -15.22 -3.11
C ALA A 356 7.95 -14.34 -3.93
N GLU A 357 6.82 -13.98 -3.35
CA GLU A 357 5.77 -13.16 -3.96
C GLU A 357 6.01 -11.65 -3.81
N LEU A 358 7.03 -11.23 -3.05
CA LEU A 358 7.35 -9.81 -2.83
C LEU A 358 7.58 -9.09 -4.16
N ILE A 359 7.07 -7.86 -4.23
CA ILE A 359 7.18 -6.98 -5.41
C ILE A 359 7.99 -5.74 -5.03
N PRO A 360 9.30 -5.72 -5.33
CA PRO A 360 10.17 -4.60 -5.04
C PRO A 360 10.32 -3.65 -6.24
N ASN A 361 10.83 -2.42 -5.99
CA ASN A 361 11.17 -1.48 -7.05
C ASN A 361 12.53 -1.74 -7.72
N PHE A 362 13.39 -2.54 -7.12
CA PHE A 362 14.77 -2.74 -7.55
C PHE A 362 14.99 -3.94 -8.49
N THR A 363 13.94 -4.67 -8.86
CA THR A 363 13.99 -5.70 -9.90
C THR A 363 13.11 -5.31 -11.09
N THR A 364 13.45 -5.82 -12.27
CA THR A 364 12.60 -5.70 -13.47
C THR A 364 11.47 -6.73 -13.49
N GLU A 365 11.65 -7.82 -12.76
CA GLU A 365 10.68 -8.91 -12.68
C GLU A 365 9.45 -8.53 -11.87
N THR A 366 8.36 -9.27 -12.07
CA THR A 366 7.08 -8.97 -11.41
C THR A 366 7.06 -9.37 -9.96
N LYS A 367 7.86 -10.33 -9.56
CA LYS A 367 8.01 -10.78 -8.17
C LYS A 367 9.47 -11.20 -7.89
N LEU A 368 9.80 -11.32 -6.62
CA LEU A 368 11.17 -11.56 -6.18
C LEU A 368 11.71 -12.94 -6.60
N GLU A 369 10.86 -13.98 -6.58
CA GLU A 369 11.24 -15.33 -7.03
C GLU A 369 11.71 -15.36 -8.49
N ASP A 370 11.05 -14.62 -9.36
CA ASP A 370 11.38 -14.60 -10.80
C ASP A 370 12.74 -13.91 -11.06
N ALA A 371 13.25 -13.17 -10.10
CA ALA A 371 14.49 -12.42 -10.20
C ALA A 371 15.73 -13.17 -9.65
N THR A 372 15.54 -14.37 -9.09
CA THR A 372 16.63 -15.23 -8.66
C THR A 372 17.25 -15.96 -9.86
N LYS A 373 18.58 -16.10 -9.83
CA LYS A 373 19.32 -16.82 -10.84
C LYS A 373 19.38 -18.31 -10.53
#